data_af7e6cbd63892d6dc5077575d549b1b9
#
_entry.id   af7e6cbd63892d6dc5077575d549b1b9
#
_cell.length_a   1.000
_cell.length_b   1.000
_cell.length_c   1.000
_cell.angle_alpha   90.00
_cell.angle_beta   90.00
_cell.angle_gamma   90.00
#
_symmetry.space_group_name_H-M   'P 1'
#
loop_
_entity.id
_entity.type
_entity.pdbx_description
1 polymer ?
#
loop_
_entity_poly.entity_id
_entity_poly.type
_entity_poly.pdbx_seq_one_letter_code
_entity_poly.pdbx_strand_id
1 'polypeptide(L)'
;MKTFSQFRFWALPVFLCLLFPAGCGGPSYYADVTLLRAPSAQKAHTAAIEPAGGMDGNDLVYSRAADRLAGILKADGRAVVSSPGIADETVRLGFSHRGPVAITRETIRPDFVPVERRGRIRHEVIYVRETETQLWYFTDLLISGTPRAAGKDRTKEGSQSWRIEAEVHSRDASPVDRLDAALTAVAEVIGDPQDSRRSFVVTAKDGEEPEVKEMTD
;
A
#
# COMPACT_ATOMS: atom_id res chain seq x y z
N MET A 1 -49.52 -51.60 -39.76
CA MET A 1 -48.98 -50.38 -40.24
C MET A 1 -48.57 -49.54 -39.04
N LYS A 2 -47.26 -49.41 -38.76
CA LYS A 2 -46.75 -48.74 -37.59
C LYS A 2 -45.80 -47.67 -38.11
N THR A 3 -46.18 -46.43 -37.94
CA THR A 3 -45.34 -45.21 -38.29
C THR A 3 -44.42 -44.92 -37.12
N PHE A 4 -43.13 -45.03 -37.38
CA PHE A 4 -42.07 -44.61 -36.47
C PHE A 4 -41.88 -43.10 -36.56
N SER A 5 -42.13 -42.38 -35.47
CA SER A 5 -41.82 -40.97 -35.29
C SER A 5 -40.36 -40.84 -34.88
N GLN A 6 -39.55 -40.20 -35.72
CA GLN A 6 -38.17 -39.88 -35.43
C GLN A 6 -38.10 -38.63 -34.56
N PHE A 7 -37.75 -38.79 -33.29
CA PHE A 7 -37.35 -37.68 -32.42
C PHE A 7 -35.93 -37.20 -32.81
N ARG A 8 -35.87 -36.07 -33.48
CA ARG A 8 -34.62 -35.36 -33.68
C ARG A 8 -34.23 -34.64 -32.39
N PHE A 9 -33.28 -35.19 -31.64
CA PHE A 9 -32.59 -34.49 -30.58
C PHE A 9 -31.76 -33.36 -31.19
N TRP A 10 -32.21 -32.14 -31.01
CA TRP A 10 -31.40 -30.97 -31.19
C TRP A 10 -30.48 -30.86 -29.98
N ALA A 11 -29.20 -31.25 -30.14
CA ALA A 11 -28.17 -30.97 -29.20
C ALA A 11 -27.90 -29.46 -29.25
N LEU A 12 -28.41 -28.71 -28.29
CA LEU A 12 -27.97 -27.37 -27.98
C LEU A 12 -26.52 -27.46 -27.52
N PRO A 13 -25.57 -26.78 -28.20
CA PRO A 13 -24.25 -26.56 -27.59
C PRO A 13 -24.46 -25.65 -26.40
N VAL A 14 -24.35 -26.22 -25.20
CA VAL A 14 -24.17 -25.45 -23.98
C VAL A 14 -22.83 -24.72 -24.15
N PHE A 15 -22.91 -23.45 -24.59
CA PHE A 15 -21.82 -22.53 -24.56
C PHE A 15 -21.54 -22.26 -23.08
N LEU A 16 -20.69 -23.11 -22.49
CA LEU A 16 -20.12 -22.90 -21.19
C LEU A 16 -19.21 -21.66 -21.34
N CYS A 17 -19.80 -20.49 -21.22
CA CYS A 17 -19.06 -19.29 -20.93
C CYS A 17 -18.33 -19.56 -19.60
N LEU A 18 -17.11 -20.02 -19.72
CA LEU A 18 -16.12 -19.85 -18.67
C LEU A 18 -16.04 -18.35 -18.42
N LEU A 19 -16.90 -17.88 -17.53
CA LEU A 19 -16.70 -16.65 -16.78
C LEU A 19 -15.38 -16.86 -16.05
N PHE A 20 -14.28 -16.54 -16.74
CA PHE A 20 -13.09 -16.14 -16.02
C PHE A 20 -13.58 -15.03 -15.09
N PRO A 21 -13.50 -15.19 -13.79
CA PRO A 21 -13.61 -14.05 -12.94
C PRO A 21 -12.47 -13.14 -13.42
N ALA A 22 -12.80 -12.11 -14.23
CA ALA A 22 -11.98 -10.95 -14.33
C ALA A 22 -11.75 -10.59 -12.88
N GLY A 23 -10.57 -10.91 -12.35
CA GLY A 23 -10.28 -10.70 -10.95
C GLY A 23 -10.56 -9.26 -10.66
N CYS A 24 -11.62 -9.00 -9.92
CA CYS A 24 -11.83 -7.75 -9.24
C CYS A 24 -10.76 -7.64 -8.16
N GLY A 25 -9.50 -7.57 -8.58
CA GLY A 25 -8.41 -7.16 -7.73
C GLY A 25 -8.66 -5.69 -7.43
N GLY A 26 -8.89 -5.36 -6.17
CA GLY A 26 -8.97 -3.98 -5.74
C GLY A 26 -7.68 -3.21 -6.10
N PRO A 27 -7.65 -1.90 -5.88
CA PRO A 27 -6.48 -1.09 -6.17
C PRO A 27 -5.26 -1.62 -5.40
N SER A 28 -4.12 -1.65 -6.08
CA SER A 28 -2.84 -2.04 -5.49
C SER A 28 -2.00 -0.82 -5.16
N TYR A 29 -1.41 -0.83 -3.98
CA TYR A 29 -0.54 0.20 -3.44
C TYR A 29 0.84 -0.40 -3.22
N TYR A 30 1.87 0.27 -3.72
CA TYR A 30 3.26 -0.12 -3.53
C TYR A 30 3.83 0.69 -2.36
N ALA A 31 4.33 0.00 -1.36
CA ALA A 31 4.82 0.62 -0.12
C ALA A 31 6.27 0.24 0.13
N ASP A 32 7.14 1.25 0.21
CA ASP A 32 8.51 1.10 0.67
C ASP A 32 8.61 1.59 2.11
N VAL A 33 8.99 0.70 3.03
CA VAL A 33 9.03 0.98 4.45
C VAL A 33 10.44 0.81 4.98
N THR A 34 10.94 1.83 5.67
CA THR A 34 12.24 1.81 6.35
C THR A 34 12.03 2.01 7.85
N LEU A 35 12.50 1.08 8.65
CA LEU A 35 12.56 1.19 10.11
C LEU A 35 14.01 1.41 10.53
N LEU A 36 14.24 2.45 11.32
CA LEU A 36 15.52 2.75 11.96
C LEU A 36 15.35 2.71 13.49
N ARG A 37 16.25 2.04 14.20
CA ARG A 37 16.25 1.95 15.66
C ARG A 37 17.58 2.39 16.26
N ALA A 38 17.51 3.15 17.34
CA ALA A 38 18.71 3.39 18.12
C ALA A 38 19.19 2.08 18.79
N PRO A 39 20.49 1.78 18.84
CA PRO A 39 21.02 0.53 19.40
C PRO A 39 20.60 0.26 20.87
N SER A 40 20.31 1.32 21.60
CA SER A 40 19.86 1.26 23.01
C SER A 40 18.35 1.38 23.17
N ALA A 41 17.59 1.37 22.09
CA ALA A 41 16.14 1.52 22.13
C ALA A 41 15.50 0.34 22.86
N GLN A 42 14.91 0.61 24.02
CA GLN A 42 14.05 -0.35 24.70
C GLN A 42 12.61 -0.12 24.26
N LYS A 43 11.86 -1.21 24.16
CA LYS A 43 10.44 -1.13 23.84
C LYS A 43 9.69 -0.51 25.00
N ALA A 44 9.01 0.59 24.76
CA ALA A 44 8.14 1.24 25.74
C ALA A 44 6.89 0.40 26.02
N HIS A 45 6.41 0.44 27.26
CA HIS A 45 5.16 -0.24 27.63
C HIS A 45 3.93 0.61 27.32
N THR A 46 4.06 1.95 27.44
CA THR A 46 2.98 2.89 27.17
C THR A 46 3.43 3.92 26.15
N ALA A 47 2.52 4.26 25.20
CA ALA A 47 2.76 5.23 24.16
C ALA A 47 1.62 6.26 24.10
N ALA A 48 1.94 7.52 23.85
CA ALA A 48 0.97 8.53 23.48
C ALA A 48 1.24 8.99 22.05
N ILE A 49 0.18 9.12 21.25
CA ILE A 49 0.30 9.56 19.85
C ILE A 49 0.06 11.06 19.78
N GLU A 50 0.98 11.77 19.11
CA GLU A 50 0.91 13.19 18.87
C GLU A 50 1.10 13.51 17.38
N PRO A 51 0.52 14.61 16.88
CA PRO A 51 0.80 15.08 15.53
C PRO A 51 2.26 15.51 15.40
N ALA A 52 2.88 15.19 14.26
CA ALA A 52 4.17 15.76 13.92
C ALA A 52 4.04 17.26 13.67
N GLY A 53 5.15 18.01 13.80
CA GLY A 53 5.13 19.46 13.69
C GLY A 53 4.46 19.95 12.39
N GLY A 54 3.50 20.86 12.54
CA GLY A 54 2.75 21.45 11.44
C GLY A 54 1.45 20.72 11.05
N MET A 55 1.13 19.60 11.65
CA MET A 55 -0.15 18.89 11.43
C MET A 55 -1.21 19.35 12.43
N ASP A 56 -2.45 19.46 11.95
CA ASP A 56 -3.61 19.71 12.83
C ASP A 56 -4.10 18.37 13.41
N GLY A 57 -3.96 18.21 14.72
CA GLY A 57 -4.43 17.03 15.45
C GLY A 57 -5.95 16.86 15.46
N ASN A 58 -6.72 17.91 15.09
CA ASN A 58 -8.19 17.85 14.97
C ASN A 58 -8.66 17.48 13.55
N ASP A 59 -7.77 17.30 12.60
CA ASP A 59 -8.11 16.84 11.25
C ASP A 59 -8.69 15.41 11.33
N LEU A 60 -9.81 15.18 10.63
CA LEU A 60 -10.46 13.87 10.59
C LEU A 60 -9.56 12.78 9.98
N VAL A 61 -8.75 13.13 8.98
CA VAL A 61 -7.81 12.18 8.37
C VAL A 61 -6.71 11.82 9.36
N TYR A 62 -6.21 12.82 10.12
CA TYR A 62 -5.24 12.58 11.18
C TYR A 62 -5.83 11.71 12.28
N SER A 63 -7.05 12.02 12.77
CA SER A 63 -7.71 11.25 13.82
C SER A 63 -7.87 9.78 13.43
N ARG A 64 -8.32 9.52 12.20
CA ARG A 64 -8.44 8.15 11.67
C ARG A 64 -7.09 7.44 11.58
N ALA A 65 -6.06 8.11 11.12
CA ALA A 65 -4.71 7.56 11.04
C ALA A 65 -4.12 7.27 12.44
N ALA A 66 -4.36 8.17 13.40
CA ALA A 66 -3.93 7.99 14.79
C ALA A 66 -4.63 6.81 15.46
N ASP A 67 -5.94 6.64 15.24
CA ASP A 67 -6.70 5.49 15.75
C ASP A 67 -6.17 4.17 15.19
N ARG A 68 -5.87 4.14 13.89
CA ARG A 68 -5.29 2.96 13.24
C ARG A 68 -3.88 2.67 13.77
N LEU A 69 -3.03 3.68 13.91
CA LEU A 69 -1.71 3.54 14.52
C LEU A 69 -1.81 3.04 15.96
N ALA A 70 -2.81 3.52 16.74
CA ALA A 70 -3.06 3.03 18.07
C ALA A 70 -3.37 1.52 18.08
N GLY A 71 -4.13 1.03 17.13
CA GLY A 71 -4.37 -0.40 16.92
C GLY A 71 -3.07 -1.17 16.66
N ILE A 72 -2.22 -0.67 15.77
CA ILE A 72 -0.93 -1.26 15.41
C ILE A 72 -0.01 -1.31 16.65
N LEU A 73 0.11 -0.22 17.40
CA LEU A 73 0.92 -0.17 18.63
C LEU A 73 0.42 -1.13 19.70
N LYS A 74 -0.90 -1.29 19.83
CA LYS A 74 -1.51 -2.27 20.74
C LYS A 74 -1.18 -3.71 20.32
N ALA A 75 -1.26 -4.01 19.05
CA ALA A 75 -0.89 -5.33 18.51
C ALA A 75 0.60 -5.61 18.74
N ASP A 76 1.45 -4.59 18.67
CA ASP A 76 2.88 -4.67 19.02
C ASP A 76 3.11 -4.74 20.55
N GLY A 77 2.07 -4.75 21.38
CA GLY A 77 2.14 -4.93 22.84
C GLY A 77 2.37 -3.66 23.64
N ARG A 78 2.11 -2.47 23.08
CA ARG A 78 2.15 -1.18 23.77
C ARG A 78 0.75 -0.77 24.22
N ALA A 79 0.59 -0.24 25.41
CA ALA A 79 -0.66 0.38 25.83
C ALA A 79 -0.69 1.84 25.34
N VAL A 80 -1.72 2.19 24.57
CA VAL A 80 -1.88 3.57 24.09
C VAL A 80 -2.67 4.38 25.10
N VAL A 81 -2.10 5.50 25.54
CA VAL A 81 -2.68 6.42 26.52
C VAL A 81 -2.95 7.79 25.89
N SER A 82 -3.96 8.49 26.41
CA SER A 82 -4.39 9.78 25.85
C SER A 82 -3.48 10.97 26.23
N SER A 83 -2.69 10.81 27.28
CA SER A 83 -1.84 11.92 27.77
C SER A 83 -0.37 11.61 27.62
N PRO A 84 0.39 12.43 26.89
CA PRO A 84 1.84 12.30 26.79
C PRO A 84 2.53 12.35 28.17
N GLY A 85 1.89 13.06 29.13
CA GLY A 85 2.40 13.21 30.47
C GLY A 85 2.56 11.92 31.29
N ILE A 86 1.84 10.85 30.94
CA ILE A 86 1.88 9.55 31.63
C ILE A 86 2.46 8.43 30.76
N ALA A 87 2.72 8.70 29.49
CA ALA A 87 3.32 7.73 28.57
C ALA A 87 4.83 7.56 28.83
N ASP A 88 5.36 6.37 28.59
CA ASP A 88 6.80 6.11 28.57
C ASP A 88 7.45 6.65 27.29
N GLU A 89 6.68 6.74 26.22
CA GLU A 89 7.11 7.17 24.92
C GLU A 89 6.07 8.06 24.25
N THR A 90 6.54 9.12 23.58
CA THR A 90 5.71 9.92 22.67
C THR A 90 5.96 9.44 21.25
N VAL A 91 4.89 9.03 20.57
CA VAL A 91 4.91 8.62 19.17
C VAL A 91 4.35 9.73 18.32
N ARG A 92 5.18 10.31 17.46
CA ARG A 92 4.76 11.37 16.51
C ARG A 92 4.38 10.78 15.18
N LEU A 93 3.19 11.15 14.71
CA LEU A 93 2.63 10.74 13.43
C LEU A 93 2.56 11.94 12.49
N GLY A 94 3.19 11.82 11.34
CA GLY A 94 3.13 12.81 10.26
C GLY A 94 2.96 12.16 8.91
N PHE A 95 2.23 12.80 8.01
CA PHE A 95 2.10 12.35 6.62
C PHE A 95 1.92 13.51 5.67
N SER A 96 2.24 13.28 4.42
CA SER A 96 1.99 14.23 3.32
C SER A 96 1.59 13.49 2.05
N HIS A 97 0.87 14.19 1.18
CA HIS A 97 0.42 13.66 -0.10
C HIS A 97 1.03 14.47 -1.23
N ARG A 98 1.52 13.78 -2.25
CA ARG A 98 2.09 14.38 -3.46
C ARG A 98 1.44 13.82 -4.72
N GLY A 99 1.38 14.61 -5.76
CA GLY A 99 0.90 14.18 -7.07
C GLY A 99 -0.30 14.97 -7.58
N PRO A 100 -0.77 14.67 -8.78
CA PRO A 100 -0.28 13.62 -9.65
C PRO A 100 1.11 13.89 -10.25
N VAL A 101 1.91 12.84 -10.37
CA VAL A 101 3.18 12.85 -11.11
C VAL A 101 2.98 12.03 -12.38
N ALA A 102 3.22 12.64 -13.53
CA ALA A 102 3.13 11.95 -14.82
C ALA A 102 4.41 11.15 -15.07
N ILE A 103 4.29 9.83 -15.16
CA ILE A 103 5.39 8.94 -15.52
C ILE A 103 5.12 8.45 -16.95
N THR A 104 6.02 8.79 -17.85
CA THR A 104 5.94 8.39 -19.26
C THR A 104 6.83 7.18 -19.49
N ARG A 105 6.24 6.10 -19.99
CA ARG A 105 6.96 4.88 -20.35
C ARG A 105 6.88 4.67 -21.83
N GLU A 106 8.03 4.47 -22.46
CA GLU A 106 8.12 4.03 -23.86
C GLU A 106 8.18 2.49 -23.89
N THR A 107 7.34 1.90 -24.69
CA THR A 107 7.32 0.45 -24.93
C THR A 107 7.48 0.20 -26.41
N ILE A 108 8.35 -0.74 -26.78
CA ILE A 108 8.49 -1.18 -28.18
C ILE A 108 7.79 -2.52 -28.28
N ARG A 109 6.75 -2.59 -29.11
CA ARG A 109 6.06 -3.85 -29.39
C ARG A 109 6.16 -4.22 -30.86
N PRO A 110 6.25 -5.51 -31.19
CA PRO A 110 6.12 -5.97 -32.55
C PRO A 110 4.67 -5.81 -33.02
N ASP A 111 4.49 -5.29 -34.22
CA ASP A 111 3.21 -5.24 -34.92
C ASP A 111 3.33 -5.93 -36.26
N PHE A 112 2.23 -6.52 -36.74
CA PHE A 112 2.19 -7.28 -37.97
C PHE A 112 1.44 -6.49 -39.03
N VAL A 113 2.19 -5.95 -39.99
CA VAL A 113 1.61 -5.13 -41.09
C VAL A 113 1.52 -5.97 -42.35
N PRO A 114 0.35 -6.05 -42.98
CA PRO A 114 0.24 -6.71 -44.27
C PRO A 114 0.94 -5.89 -45.34
N VAL A 115 1.91 -6.51 -46.01
CA VAL A 115 2.65 -5.90 -47.12
C VAL A 115 2.41 -6.70 -48.39
N GLU A 116 1.94 -6.05 -49.43
CA GLU A 116 1.76 -6.70 -50.75
C GLU A 116 3.08 -6.67 -51.52
N ARG A 117 3.63 -7.86 -51.80
CA ARG A 117 4.78 -8.03 -52.68
C ARG A 117 4.43 -9.00 -53.81
N ARG A 118 4.51 -8.54 -55.05
CA ARG A 118 4.26 -9.36 -56.26
C ARG A 118 2.88 -10.06 -56.25
N GLY A 119 1.83 -9.33 -55.87
CA GLY A 119 0.46 -9.86 -55.83
C GLY A 119 0.20 -10.86 -54.68
N ARG A 120 1.11 -10.95 -53.71
CA ARG A 120 0.94 -11.78 -52.53
C ARG A 120 1.03 -10.93 -51.26
N ILE A 121 0.06 -11.09 -50.36
CA ILE A 121 0.06 -10.44 -49.07
C ILE A 121 0.98 -11.27 -48.16
N ARG A 122 1.97 -10.60 -47.57
CA ARG A 122 2.82 -11.14 -46.48
C ARG A 122 2.70 -10.23 -45.30
N HIS A 123 2.80 -10.80 -44.08
CA HIS A 123 2.87 -10.01 -42.89
C HIS A 123 4.35 -9.76 -42.54
N GLU A 124 4.73 -8.50 -42.51
CA GLU A 124 6.06 -8.08 -42.05
C GLU A 124 5.97 -7.58 -40.61
N VAL A 125 6.95 -7.96 -39.79
CA VAL A 125 7.04 -7.46 -38.40
C VAL A 125 7.66 -6.07 -38.46
N ILE A 126 6.94 -5.10 -37.95
CA ILE A 126 7.46 -3.77 -37.67
C ILE A 126 7.48 -3.57 -36.16
N TYR A 127 8.41 -2.76 -35.66
CA TYR A 127 8.47 -2.40 -34.25
C TYR A 127 7.86 -1.02 -34.07
N VAL A 128 6.73 -0.98 -33.36
CA VAL A 128 6.02 0.26 -33.07
C VAL A 128 6.40 0.73 -31.67
N ARG A 129 6.82 2.00 -31.58
CA ARG A 129 7.06 2.65 -30.29
C ARG A 129 5.74 3.24 -29.81
N GLU A 130 5.29 2.77 -28.65
CA GLU A 130 4.14 3.32 -27.95
C GLU A 130 4.61 4.07 -26.73
N THR A 131 4.03 5.24 -26.50
CA THR A 131 4.29 6.05 -25.32
C THR A 131 3.03 6.05 -24.47
N GLU A 132 3.13 5.52 -23.27
CA GLU A 132 2.06 5.50 -22.29
C GLU A 132 2.42 6.46 -21.16
N THR A 133 1.54 7.42 -20.88
CA THR A 133 1.68 8.31 -19.72
C THR A 133 0.70 7.88 -18.62
N GLN A 134 1.22 7.59 -17.46
CA GLN A 134 0.45 7.17 -16.28
C GLN A 134 0.60 8.22 -15.19
N LEU A 135 -0.52 8.51 -14.52
CA LEU A 135 -0.53 9.40 -13.35
C LEU A 135 -0.31 8.58 -12.08
N TRP A 136 0.64 9.01 -11.29
CA TRP A 136 0.99 8.40 -10.02
C TRP A 136 0.80 9.40 -8.88
N TYR A 137 0.31 8.90 -7.76
CA TYR A 137 0.09 9.63 -6.53
C TYR A 137 0.92 9.01 -5.42
N PHE A 138 1.47 9.84 -4.56
CA PHE A 138 2.37 9.42 -3.49
C PHE A 138 1.83 9.85 -2.13
N THR A 139 2.12 9.07 -1.12
CA THR A 139 1.89 9.42 0.29
C THR A 139 3.14 9.07 1.07
N ASP A 140 3.73 10.09 1.70
CA ASP A 140 4.85 9.92 2.61
C ASP A 140 4.29 9.86 4.04
N LEU A 141 4.68 8.85 4.80
CA LEU A 141 4.31 8.65 6.19
C LEU A 141 5.57 8.63 7.04
N LEU A 142 5.56 9.38 8.13
CA LEU A 142 6.63 9.43 9.10
C LEU A 142 6.05 9.13 10.49
N ILE A 143 6.60 8.10 11.14
CA ILE A 143 6.28 7.77 12.52
C ILE A 143 7.60 7.75 13.30
N SER A 144 7.63 8.37 14.48
CA SER A 144 8.84 8.34 15.30
C SER A 144 8.49 8.23 16.77
N GLY A 145 9.24 7.40 17.48
CA GLY A 145 9.14 7.23 18.91
C GLY A 145 10.26 7.95 19.65
N THR A 146 9.88 8.73 20.66
CA THR A 146 10.81 9.43 21.54
C THR A 146 10.52 9.01 22.96
N PRO A 147 11.47 8.32 23.64
CA PRO A 147 11.28 7.91 25.01
C PRO A 147 11.25 9.12 25.93
N ARG A 148 10.48 9.03 26.96
CA ARG A 148 10.47 10.04 28.00
C ARG A 148 11.71 9.91 28.87
N ALA A 149 12.35 11.03 29.16
CA ALA A 149 13.51 11.04 30.06
C ALA A 149 13.14 10.48 31.44
N ALA A 150 13.88 9.48 31.90
CA ALA A 150 13.76 8.98 33.26
C ALA A 150 14.36 10.00 34.25
N GLY A 151 13.59 10.40 35.27
CA GLY A 151 14.07 11.26 36.34
C GLY A 151 13.29 12.56 36.55
N LYS A 152 13.86 13.49 37.34
CA LYS A 152 13.21 14.75 37.73
C LYS A 152 12.98 15.73 36.57
N ASP A 153 13.74 15.60 35.51
CA ASP A 153 13.64 16.43 34.27
C ASP A 153 12.70 15.80 33.23
N ARG A 154 11.47 15.49 33.64
CA ARG A 154 10.43 14.95 32.75
C ARG A 154 10.01 15.86 31.61
N THR A 155 10.56 17.10 31.54
CA THR A 155 10.28 18.08 30.51
C THR A 155 11.24 18.01 29.31
N LYS A 156 12.36 17.28 29.43
CA LYS A 156 13.28 17.09 28.31
C LYS A 156 12.82 15.87 27.47
N GLU A 157 12.48 16.13 26.23
CA GLU A 157 12.33 15.06 25.25
C GLU A 157 13.66 14.31 25.12
N GLY A 158 13.62 12.99 25.19
CA GLY A 158 14.76 12.13 24.91
C GLY A 158 15.15 12.22 23.43
N SER A 159 16.30 11.67 23.07
CA SER A 159 16.63 11.45 21.67
C SER A 159 15.67 10.41 21.08
N GLN A 160 15.33 10.57 19.82
CA GLN A 160 14.50 9.63 19.05
C GLN A 160 15.06 8.19 19.18
N SER A 161 14.22 7.25 19.60
CA SER A 161 14.60 5.86 19.80
C SER A 161 14.37 4.99 18.58
N TRP A 162 13.36 5.33 17.77
CA TRP A 162 13.08 4.66 16.51
C TRP A 162 12.32 5.60 15.57
N ARG A 163 12.40 5.28 14.29
CA ARG A 163 11.74 6.02 13.21
C ARG A 163 11.32 5.06 12.11
N ILE A 164 10.11 5.22 11.64
CA ILE A 164 9.59 4.55 10.44
C ILE A 164 9.28 5.61 9.40
N GLU A 165 9.80 5.40 8.23
CA GLU A 165 9.47 6.13 7.02
C GLU A 165 8.80 5.17 6.05
N ALA A 166 7.63 5.54 5.53
CA ALA A 166 6.98 4.78 4.49
C ALA A 166 6.61 5.71 3.33
N GLU A 167 6.99 5.34 2.12
CA GLU A 167 6.51 5.96 0.89
C GLU A 167 5.56 4.99 0.21
N VAL A 168 4.33 5.43 -0.04
CA VAL A 168 3.33 4.65 -0.76
C VAL A 168 2.99 5.34 -2.05
N HIS A 169 2.98 4.59 -3.14
CA HIS A 169 2.56 5.09 -4.44
C HIS A 169 1.54 4.18 -5.10
N SER A 170 0.61 4.78 -5.81
CA SER A 170 -0.40 4.08 -6.59
C SER A 170 -0.96 4.95 -7.71
N ARG A 171 -1.74 4.32 -8.60
CA ARG A 171 -2.53 5.05 -9.61
C ARG A 171 -3.85 5.58 -9.05
N ASP A 172 -4.24 5.13 -7.88
CA ASP A 172 -5.43 5.60 -7.19
C ASP A 172 -5.21 7.00 -6.61
N ALA A 173 -6.13 7.91 -6.90
CA ALA A 173 -6.08 9.29 -6.42
C ALA A 173 -6.46 9.45 -4.94
N SER A 174 -7.06 8.43 -4.30
CA SER A 174 -7.52 8.52 -2.91
C SER A 174 -6.33 8.66 -1.93
N PRO A 175 -6.15 9.82 -1.27
CA PRO A 175 -5.08 9.98 -0.29
C PRO A 175 -5.30 9.14 0.97
N VAL A 176 -6.58 8.92 1.34
CA VAL A 176 -6.95 8.14 2.53
C VAL A 176 -6.57 6.68 2.37
N ASP A 177 -6.86 6.09 1.19
CA ASP A 177 -6.58 4.68 0.94
C ASP A 177 -5.08 4.41 0.85
N ARG A 178 -4.30 5.36 0.29
CA ARG A 178 -2.84 5.29 0.31
C ARG A 178 -2.27 5.38 1.74
N LEU A 179 -2.85 6.24 2.59
CA LEU A 179 -2.44 6.35 3.99
C LEU A 179 -2.78 5.08 4.77
N ASP A 180 -3.95 4.51 4.52
CA ASP A 180 -4.35 3.23 5.09
C ASP A 180 -3.40 2.09 4.65
N ALA A 181 -3.00 2.06 3.37
CA ALA A 181 -2.02 1.12 2.86
C ALA A 181 -0.62 1.31 3.51
N ALA A 182 -0.19 2.56 3.71
CA ALA A 182 1.05 2.87 4.42
C ALA A 182 1.05 2.33 5.85
N LEU A 183 -0.03 2.57 6.60
CA LEU A 183 -0.17 2.07 7.96
C LEU A 183 -0.25 0.54 8.01
N THR A 184 -0.87 -0.08 7.01
CA THR A 184 -0.89 -1.55 6.89
C THR A 184 0.53 -2.11 6.69
N ALA A 185 1.33 -1.52 5.79
CA ALA A 185 2.71 -1.92 5.59
C ALA A 185 3.60 -1.67 6.83
N VAL A 186 3.35 -0.57 7.56
CA VAL A 186 4.04 -0.28 8.83
C VAL A 186 3.77 -1.36 9.88
N ALA A 187 2.56 -1.93 9.92
CA ALA A 187 2.23 -2.99 10.89
C ALA A 187 3.14 -4.23 10.72
N GLU A 188 3.62 -4.49 9.49
CA GLU A 188 4.50 -5.62 9.19
C GLU A 188 5.95 -5.44 9.69
N VAL A 189 6.37 -4.20 9.96
CA VAL A 189 7.76 -3.91 10.33
C VAL A 189 7.94 -3.34 11.74
N ILE A 190 6.89 -2.79 12.35
CA ILE A 190 7.01 -2.07 13.62
C ILE A 190 7.52 -2.94 14.77
N GLY A 191 7.31 -4.25 14.67
CA GLY A 191 7.79 -5.25 15.62
C GLY A 191 9.22 -5.74 15.39
N ASP A 192 9.84 -5.38 14.27
CA ASP A 192 11.18 -5.85 13.94
C ASP A 192 12.20 -5.36 14.99
N PRO A 193 13.10 -6.24 15.47
CA PRO A 193 14.03 -5.88 16.54
C PRO A 193 15.20 -5.01 16.07
N GLN A 194 15.44 -4.94 14.76
CA GLN A 194 16.57 -4.24 14.14
C GLN A 194 16.08 -3.31 13.04
N ASP A 195 17.02 -2.52 12.51
CA ASP A 195 16.79 -1.73 11.31
C ASP A 195 16.35 -2.65 10.17
N SER A 196 15.31 -2.25 9.47
CA SER A 196 14.79 -3.00 8.32
C SER A 196 14.35 -2.08 7.21
N ARG A 197 14.52 -2.54 5.98
CA ARG A 197 13.94 -1.91 4.79
C ARG A 197 13.23 -2.99 3.98
N ARG A 198 11.94 -2.81 3.79
CA ARG A 198 11.08 -3.80 3.13
C ARG A 198 10.12 -3.11 2.19
N SER A 199 9.82 -3.77 1.10
CA SER A 199 8.87 -3.30 0.09
C SER A 199 7.67 -4.24 0.04
N PHE A 200 6.47 -3.66 -0.06
CA PHE A 200 5.21 -4.39 -0.02
C PHE A 200 4.29 -3.99 -1.16
N VAL A 201 3.46 -4.93 -1.59
CA VAL A 201 2.24 -4.65 -2.34
C VAL A 201 1.07 -4.85 -1.39
N VAL A 202 0.30 -3.80 -1.17
CA VAL A 202 -0.93 -3.83 -0.38
C VAL A 202 -2.10 -3.77 -1.35
N THR A 203 -2.92 -4.80 -1.38
CA THR A 203 -4.11 -4.87 -2.23
C THR A 203 -5.35 -4.66 -1.38
N ALA A 204 -6.10 -3.60 -1.66
CA ALA A 204 -7.38 -3.37 -1.00
C ALA A 204 -8.40 -4.40 -1.48
N LYS A 205 -9.19 -4.93 -0.54
CA LYS A 205 -10.32 -5.82 -0.83
C LYS A 205 -11.59 -5.21 -0.25
N ASP A 206 -12.65 -5.20 -1.04
CA ASP A 206 -13.93 -4.65 -0.60
C ASP A 206 -14.49 -5.44 0.60
N GLY A 207 -14.54 -4.77 1.76
CA GLY A 207 -15.11 -5.32 3.01
C GLY A 207 -14.25 -6.38 3.71
N GLU A 208 -13.03 -6.65 3.24
CA GLU A 208 -12.07 -7.56 3.85
C GLU A 208 -10.82 -6.80 4.34
N GLU A 209 -10.00 -7.47 5.13
CA GLU A 209 -8.67 -6.96 5.45
C GLU A 209 -7.81 -6.90 4.18
N PRO A 210 -7.01 -5.84 4.01
CA PRO A 210 -6.13 -5.71 2.86
C PRO A 210 -5.09 -6.86 2.85
N GLU A 211 -4.84 -7.39 1.67
CA GLU A 211 -3.79 -8.39 1.48
C GLU A 211 -2.44 -7.69 1.36
N VAL A 212 -1.47 -8.14 2.17
CA VAL A 212 -0.10 -7.63 2.15
C VAL A 212 0.82 -8.70 1.62
N LYS A 213 1.60 -8.35 0.61
CA LYS A 213 2.62 -9.23 0.03
C LYS A 213 3.96 -8.50 0.02
N GLU A 214 4.95 -9.08 0.68
CA GLU A 214 6.32 -8.58 0.60
C GLU A 214 6.91 -8.86 -0.79
N MET A 215 7.56 -7.84 -1.36
CA MET A 215 8.32 -7.97 -2.60
C MET A 215 9.73 -8.44 -2.23
N THR A 216 10.10 -9.61 -2.70
CA THR A 216 11.48 -10.10 -2.65
C THR A 216 12.17 -9.75 -3.95
N ASP A 217 13.32 -9.08 -3.87
CA ASP A 217 14.20 -8.78 -5.01
C ASP A 217 14.71 -10.03 -5.71
#